data_58cd10069fcf17165c34dfaf69ceeeb6
#
_entry.id   58cd10069fcf17165c34dfaf69ceeeb6
#
_cell.length_a   1.000
_cell.length_b   1.000
_cell.length_c   1.000
_cell.angle_alpha   90.00
_cell.angle_beta   90.00
_cell.angle_gamma   90.00
#
_symmetry.space_group_name_H-M   'P 1'
#
loop_
_entity.id
_entity.type
_entity.pdbx_description
1 polymer ?
#
loop_
_entity_poly.entity_id
_entity_poly.type
_entity_poly.pdbx_seq_one_letter_code
_entity_poly.pdbx_strand_id
1 'polypeptide(L)'
;MEKEFVKPAGDDFDKDFDFNFPDETEEEEIKTFNNVMNKDEILQIYLKEIGKIKLLNRKNEALTGKIIKEGNEKEAKIAKKKLIQANLRLVVSIAKKYTGQGILFMDLVQEGSLGLIKAAERFDYSRGFKFSTYATWWIKQTIIRAIANHSRAIRIPVHMSDKIRNLKKAILRLSVTLGKEPDDSELANYLKTDEKKIKQIKAAMIKEPVSLHTPVAQDLCIEDYIKDDDDKAPDLKAECELLKENINNMLNILTERERFIILNRFGLFGRSERTLEDLGKTLGFSKERIRQIEGEAIRKLRKNGNTEELKYYLS
;
A
#
# COMPACT_ATOMS: atom_id res chain seq x y z
N MET A 1 -36.87 17.66 -20.77
CA MET A 1 -36.29 16.31 -20.75
C MET A 1 -34.84 16.47 -20.34
N GLU A 2 -34.57 16.31 -19.05
CA GLU A 2 -33.22 16.23 -18.51
C GLU A 2 -32.61 14.90 -18.97
N LYS A 3 -31.57 14.96 -19.79
CA LYS A 3 -30.82 13.77 -20.17
C LYS A 3 -30.04 13.32 -18.96
N GLU A 4 -30.44 12.20 -18.36
CA GLU A 4 -29.68 11.57 -17.27
C GLU A 4 -28.24 11.33 -17.69
N PHE A 5 -27.31 11.80 -16.86
CA PHE A 5 -25.88 11.54 -17.01
C PHE A 5 -25.61 10.08 -16.63
N VAL A 6 -25.48 9.22 -17.63
CA VAL A 6 -25.11 7.81 -17.41
C VAL A 6 -23.61 7.77 -17.09
N LYS A 7 -23.27 7.32 -15.87
CA LYS A 7 -21.88 7.03 -15.47
C LYS A 7 -21.27 6.06 -16.49
N PRO A 8 -19.99 6.21 -16.86
CA PRO A 8 -19.34 5.30 -17.80
C PRO A 8 -19.32 3.88 -17.24
N ALA A 9 -19.89 2.93 -17.98
CA ALA A 9 -19.79 1.52 -17.70
C ALA A 9 -18.42 1.01 -18.18
N GLY A 10 -17.63 0.46 -17.28
CA GLY A 10 -16.36 -0.21 -17.56
C GLY A 10 -15.99 -1.09 -16.39
N ASP A 11 -15.37 -2.24 -16.65
CA ASP A 11 -15.08 -3.30 -15.67
C ASP A 11 -14.17 -2.93 -14.49
N ASP A 12 -13.59 -1.72 -14.49
CA ASP A 12 -12.71 -1.20 -13.43
C ASP A 12 -13.41 -0.24 -12.44
N PHE A 13 -14.73 -0.21 -12.43
CA PHE A 13 -15.48 0.73 -11.61
C PHE A 13 -16.12 0.05 -10.41
N ASP A 14 -15.58 0.32 -9.23
CA ASP A 14 -16.29 0.12 -7.97
C ASP A 14 -17.56 0.98 -7.99
N LYS A 15 -18.74 0.32 -8.10
CA LYS A 15 -20.06 0.96 -8.19
C LYS A 15 -20.42 1.78 -6.95
N ASP A 16 -19.71 1.57 -5.85
CA ASP A 16 -20.01 2.14 -4.53
C ASP A 16 -19.12 3.34 -4.16
N PHE A 17 -18.34 3.87 -5.13
CA PHE A 17 -17.44 4.98 -4.87
C PHE A 17 -18.20 6.31 -4.78
N ASP A 18 -18.47 6.77 -3.54
CA ASP A 18 -19.14 8.05 -3.28
C ASP A 18 -18.14 9.22 -3.42
N PHE A 19 -18.34 10.06 -4.45
CA PHE A 19 -17.47 11.18 -4.83
C PHE A 19 -17.59 12.43 -3.94
N ASN A 20 -18.39 12.37 -2.87
CA ASN A 20 -18.57 13.53 -1.99
C ASN A 20 -17.46 13.58 -0.93
N PHE A 21 -16.44 14.43 -1.16
CA PHE A 21 -15.55 14.87 -0.10
C PHE A 21 -16.27 15.86 0.81
N PRO A 22 -15.95 15.93 2.11
CA PRO A 22 -16.36 17.06 2.94
C PRO A 22 -15.77 18.33 2.29
N ASP A 23 -16.61 19.32 2.07
CA ASP A 23 -16.17 20.65 1.69
C ASP A 23 -15.36 21.19 2.89
N GLU A 24 -14.02 21.10 2.78
CA GLU A 24 -13.14 21.95 3.57
C GLU A 24 -13.49 23.39 3.15
N THR A 25 -13.52 24.30 4.09
CA THR A 25 -13.93 25.69 3.82
C THR A 25 -13.04 26.23 2.69
N GLU A 26 -13.64 26.82 1.67
CA GLU A 26 -12.92 27.35 0.48
C GLU A 26 -11.73 28.24 0.87
N GLU A 27 -11.77 28.87 2.04
CA GLU A 27 -10.69 29.71 2.58
C GLU A 27 -9.43 28.93 2.97
N GLU A 28 -9.56 27.72 3.54
CA GLU A 28 -8.40 26.88 3.90
C GLU A 28 -7.74 26.28 2.65
N GLU A 29 -8.54 25.87 1.67
CA GLU A 29 -8.03 25.41 0.38
C GLU A 29 -7.23 26.51 -0.34
N ILE A 30 -7.74 27.76 -0.30
CA ILE A 30 -7.08 28.91 -0.94
C ILE A 30 -5.76 29.25 -0.25
N LYS A 31 -5.71 29.24 1.09
CA LYS A 31 -4.48 29.51 1.86
C LYS A 31 -3.41 28.47 1.60
N THR A 32 -3.77 27.17 1.63
CA THR A 32 -2.84 26.06 1.38
C THR A 32 -2.29 26.12 -0.04
N PHE A 33 -3.15 26.39 -1.02
CA PHE A 33 -2.75 26.51 -2.42
C PHE A 33 -1.82 27.71 -2.66
N ASN A 34 -2.11 28.87 -2.07
CA ASN A 34 -1.27 30.06 -2.21
C ASN A 34 0.12 29.86 -1.58
N ASN A 35 0.21 29.12 -0.47
CA ASN A 35 1.49 28.76 0.15
C ASN A 35 2.33 27.83 -0.75
N VAL A 36 1.68 26.88 -1.44
CA VAL A 36 2.36 25.98 -2.39
C VAL A 36 2.80 26.76 -3.62
N MET A 37 1.94 27.65 -4.16
CA MET A 37 2.24 28.49 -5.33
C MET A 37 3.45 29.40 -5.12
N ASN A 38 3.62 29.97 -3.93
CA ASN A 38 4.70 30.91 -3.65
C ASN A 38 6.08 30.23 -3.47
N LYS A 39 6.12 28.92 -3.23
CA LYS A 39 7.35 28.17 -2.98
C LYS A 39 7.84 27.36 -4.17
N ASP A 40 7.03 27.15 -5.21
CA ASP A 40 7.33 26.21 -6.30
C ASP A 40 7.43 26.93 -7.65
N GLU A 41 8.66 27.30 -8.04
CA GLU A 41 8.96 27.95 -9.32
C GLU A 41 8.52 27.08 -10.52
N ILE A 42 8.65 25.77 -10.42
CA ILE A 42 8.29 24.81 -11.48
C ILE A 42 6.78 24.88 -11.74
N LEU A 43 6.00 24.96 -10.67
CA LEU A 43 4.55 25.09 -10.77
C LEU A 43 4.16 26.40 -11.49
N GLN A 44 4.83 27.51 -11.17
CA GLN A 44 4.57 28.80 -11.81
C GLN A 44 4.87 28.78 -13.32
N ILE A 45 5.98 28.16 -13.71
CA ILE A 45 6.35 27.96 -15.12
C ILE A 45 5.29 27.11 -15.83
N TYR A 46 4.90 25.99 -15.23
CA TYR A 46 3.85 25.10 -15.78
C TYR A 46 2.53 25.83 -15.99
N LEU A 47 2.05 26.57 -14.98
CA LEU A 47 0.81 27.34 -15.08
C LEU A 47 0.87 28.42 -16.16
N LYS A 48 2.03 29.10 -16.32
CA LYS A 48 2.25 30.07 -17.39
C LYS A 48 2.21 29.42 -18.78
N GLU A 49 2.74 28.21 -18.93
CA GLU A 49 2.72 27.49 -20.21
C GLU A 49 1.32 27.02 -20.59
N ILE A 50 0.59 26.38 -19.68
CA ILE A 50 -0.78 25.94 -19.96
C ILE A 50 -1.72 27.11 -20.20
N GLY A 51 -1.42 28.29 -19.60
CA GLY A 51 -2.18 29.52 -19.79
C GLY A 51 -2.12 30.09 -21.21
N LYS A 52 -1.05 29.81 -21.96
CA LYS A 52 -0.89 30.24 -23.37
C LYS A 52 -1.80 29.48 -24.34
N ILE A 53 -2.29 28.31 -23.93
CA ILE A 53 -3.10 27.43 -24.79
C ILE A 53 -4.55 27.97 -24.81
N LYS A 54 -5.09 28.18 -26.02
CA LYS A 54 -6.48 28.66 -26.19
C LYS A 54 -7.47 27.57 -25.80
N LEU A 55 -8.53 27.95 -25.06
CA LEU A 55 -9.63 27.06 -24.74
C LEU A 55 -10.44 26.72 -26.01
N LEU A 56 -10.96 25.48 -26.05
CA LEU A 56 -11.82 25.04 -27.13
C LEU A 56 -13.27 25.46 -26.89
N ASN A 57 -13.93 25.91 -27.96
CA ASN A 57 -15.36 26.12 -27.95
C ASN A 57 -16.10 24.82 -28.11
N ARG A 58 -17.37 24.72 -27.67
CA ARG A 58 -18.22 23.51 -27.74
C ARG A 58 -18.26 22.92 -29.16
N LYS A 59 -18.31 23.73 -30.22
CA LYS A 59 -18.27 23.26 -31.60
C LYS A 59 -16.95 22.57 -31.93
N ASN A 60 -15.83 23.17 -31.48
CA ASN A 60 -14.49 22.60 -31.70
C ASN A 60 -14.23 21.36 -30.87
N GLU A 61 -14.79 21.26 -29.63
CA GLU A 61 -14.76 20.03 -28.84
C GLU A 61 -15.46 18.86 -29.56
N ALA A 62 -16.65 19.12 -30.10
CA ALA A 62 -17.40 18.11 -30.86
C ALA A 62 -16.69 17.68 -32.14
N LEU A 63 -16.13 18.64 -32.88
CA LEU A 63 -15.33 18.33 -34.09
C LEU A 63 -14.08 17.52 -33.74
N THR A 64 -13.38 17.91 -32.71
CA THR A 64 -12.19 17.17 -32.24
C THR A 64 -12.57 15.76 -31.78
N GLY A 65 -13.68 15.61 -31.04
CA GLY A 65 -14.21 14.32 -30.66
C GLY A 65 -14.58 13.42 -31.85
N LYS A 66 -15.15 14.02 -32.92
CA LYS A 66 -15.45 13.33 -34.16
C LYS A 66 -14.18 12.80 -34.85
N ILE A 67 -13.14 13.63 -34.95
CA ILE A 67 -11.86 13.25 -35.56
C ILE A 67 -11.18 12.13 -34.74
N ILE A 68 -11.28 12.16 -33.41
CA ILE A 68 -10.73 11.10 -32.55
C ILE A 68 -11.39 9.74 -32.82
N LYS A 69 -12.71 9.72 -33.10
CA LYS A 69 -13.48 8.49 -33.27
C LYS A 69 -13.49 7.96 -34.71
N GLU A 70 -13.51 8.86 -35.70
CA GLU A 70 -13.74 8.54 -37.12
C GLU A 70 -12.53 8.85 -38.02
N GLY A 71 -11.54 9.57 -37.52
CA GLY A 71 -10.37 10.00 -38.31
C GLY A 71 -9.27 8.94 -38.41
N ASN A 72 -8.30 9.21 -39.30
CA ASN A 72 -7.10 8.40 -39.42
C ASN A 72 -6.27 8.40 -38.12
N GLU A 73 -5.49 7.35 -37.86
CA GLU A 73 -4.70 7.19 -36.66
C GLU A 73 -3.80 8.41 -36.33
N LYS A 74 -3.18 9.01 -37.36
CA LYS A 74 -2.34 10.20 -37.23
C LYS A 74 -3.15 11.42 -36.82
N GLU A 75 -4.29 11.66 -37.47
CA GLU A 75 -5.19 12.78 -37.18
C GLU A 75 -5.84 12.62 -35.83
N ALA A 76 -6.27 11.43 -35.44
CA ALA A 76 -6.81 11.11 -34.14
C ALA A 76 -5.81 11.39 -33.01
N LYS A 77 -4.52 11.04 -33.18
CA LYS A 77 -3.47 11.37 -32.21
C LYS A 77 -3.26 12.88 -32.04
N ILE A 78 -3.26 13.64 -33.15
CA ILE A 78 -3.12 15.11 -33.13
C ILE A 78 -4.33 15.75 -32.45
N ALA A 79 -5.54 15.32 -32.84
CA ALA A 79 -6.79 15.80 -32.27
C ALA A 79 -6.87 15.53 -30.77
N LYS A 80 -6.52 14.29 -30.33
CA LYS A 80 -6.44 13.91 -28.93
C LYS A 80 -5.47 14.81 -28.15
N LYS A 81 -4.24 15.01 -28.66
CA LYS A 81 -3.26 15.91 -28.05
C LYS A 81 -3.81 17.33 -27.88
N LYS A 82 -4.48 17.87 -28.90
CA LYS A 82 -5.09 19.19 -28.87
C LYS A 82 -6.20 19.30 -27.83
N LEU A 83 -7.08 18.27 -27.72
CA LEU A 83 -8.16 18.23 -26.73
C LEU A 83 -7.60 18.17 -25.31
N ILE A 84 -6.57 17.36 -25.07
CA ILE A 84 -5.92 17.25 -23.75
C ILE A 84 -5.27 18.58 -23.35
N GLN A 85 -4.44 19.15 -24.23
CA GLN A 85 -3.71 20.39 -23.96
C GLN A 85 -4.66 21.55 -23.63
N ALA A 86 -5.78 21.70 -24.36
CA ALA A 86 -6.75 22.74 -24.11
C ALA A 86 -7.49 22.60 -22.76
N ASN A 87 -7.47 21.42 -22.16
CA ASN A 87 -8.19 21.13 -20.91
C ASN A 87 -7.28 20.89 -19.69
N LEU A 88 -5.96 21.12 -19.79
CA LEU A 88 -5.05 20.99 -18.65
C LEU A 88 -5.41 21.94 -17.49
N ARG A 89 -5.94 23.13 -17.80
CA ARG A 89 -6.43 24.08 -16.79
C ARG A 89 -7.58 23.53 -15.95
N LEU A 90 -8.43 22.67 -16.53
CA LEU A 90 -9.49 21.96 -15.80
C LEU A 90 -8.90 21.00 -14.77
N VAL A 91 -7.83 20.26 -15.13
CA VAL A 91 -7.13 19.36 -14.20
C VAL A 91 -6.62 20.14 -12.99
N VAL A 92 -5.94 21.26 -13.23
CA VAL A 92 -5.41 22.13 -12.15
C VAL A 92 -6.52 22.60 -11.22
N SER A 93 -7.65 23.05 -11.77
CA SER A 93 -8.79 23.54 -10.98
C SER A 93 -9.42 22.45 -10.09
N ILE A 94 -9.38 21.19 -10.55
CA ILE A 94 -9.88 20.05 -9.77
C ILE A 94 -8.83 19.61 -8.75
N ALA A 95 -7.56 19.48 -9.15
CA ALA A 95 -6.47 19.06 -8.27
C ALA A 95 -6.27 19.99 -7.08
N LYS A 96 -6.53 21.30 -7.25
CA LYS A 96 -6.50 22.30 -6.19
C LYS A 96 -7.34 21.91 -4.96
N LYS A 97 -8.48 21.26 -5.16
CA LYS A 97 -9.39 20.82 -4.09
C LYS A 97 -8.87 19.62 -3.29
N TYR A 98 -7.76 19.02 -3.71
CA TYR A 98 -7.17 17.83 -3.10
C TYR A 98 -5.76 18.08 -2.54
N THR A 99 -5.35 19.37 -2.46
CA THR A 99 -4.08 19.75 -1.82
C THR A 99 -4.08 19.42 -0.33
N GLY A 100 -2.89 19.16 0.23
CA GLY A 100 -2.76 18.86 1.68
C GLY A 100 -3.11 17.44 2.09
N GLN A 101 -3.40 16.54 1.15
CA GLN A 101 -3.79 15.16 1.46
C GLN A 101 -2.62 14.15 1.42
N GLY A 102 -1.37 14.62 1.57
CA GLY A 102 -0.19 13.75 1.64
C GLY A 102 0.45 13.42 0.29
N ILE A 103 0.02 14.10 -0.79
CA ILE A 103 0.64 14.05 -2.12
C ILE A 103 1.00 15.47 -2.56
N LEU A 104 2.13 15.63 -3.24
CA LEU A 104 2.54 16.89 -3.80
C LEU A 104 1.54 17.37 -4.87
N PHE A 105 1.30 18.69 -4.93
CA PHE A 105 0.32 19.25 -5.86
C PHE A 105 0.62 18.91 -7.32
N MET A 106 1.88 18.95 -7.73
CA MET A 106 2.27 18.60 -9.10
C MET A 106 1.98 17.12 -9.43
N ASP A 107 2.14 16.22 -8.46
CA ASP A 107 1.82 14.80 -8.65
C ASP A 107 0.31 14.61 -8.81
N LEU A 108 -0.52 15.34 -8.03
CA LEU A 108 -1.97 15.34 -8.21
C LEU A 108 -2.37 15.84 -9.60
N VAL A 109 -1.68 16.86 -10.12
CA VAL A 109 -1.91 17.37 -11.49
C VAL A 109 -1.52 16.32 -12.53
N GLN A 110 -0.41 15.61 -12.35
CA GLN A 110 0.01 14.56 -13.29
C GLN A 110 -0.97 13.38 -13.26
N GLU A 111 -1.38 12.90 -12.09
CA GLU A 111 -2.38 11.84 -11.97
C GLU A 111 -3.73 12.26 -12.56
N GLY A 112 -4.16 13.51 -12.30
CA GLY A 112 -5.35 14.08 -12.94
C GLY A 112 -5.23 14.17 -14.45
N SER A 113 -4.03 14.45 -14.99
CA SER A 113 -3.76 14.48 -16.42
C SER A 113 -3.87 13.08 -17.05
N LEU A 114 -3.46 12.01 -16.35
CA LEU A 114 -3.72 10.64 -16.79
C LEU A 114 -5.23 10.34 -16.87
N GLY A 115 -6.01 10.87 -15.93
CA GLY A 115 -7.48 10.82 -15.98
C GLY A 115 -8.06 11.57 -17.19
N LEU A 116 -7.54 12.76 -17.49
CA LEU A 116 -7.93 13.54 -18.67
C LEU A 116 -7.62 12.80 -19.97
N ILE A 117 -6.49 12.10 -20.06
CA ILE A 117 -6.12 11.28 -21.23
C ILE A 117 -7.15 10.15 -21.43
N LYS A 118 -7.50 9.42 -20.37
CA LYS A 118 -8.54 8.37 -20.41
C LYS A 118 -9.90 8.94 -20.82
N ALA A 119 -10.24 10.13 -20.31
CA ALA A 119 -11.47 10.82 -20.71
C ALA A 119 -11.47 11.15 -22.22
N ALA A 120 -10.35 11.66 -22.76
CA ALA A 120 -10.24 12.00 -24.19
C ALA A 120 -10.33 10.76 -25.08
N GLU A 121 -9.85 9.59 -24.64
CA GLU A 121 -9.96 8.32 -25.37
C GLU A 121 -11.40 7.80 -25.45
N ARG A 122 -12.17 7.98 -24.38
CA ARG A 122 -13.52 7.41 -24.24
C ARG A 122 -14.63 8.45 -24.49
N PHE A 123 -14.29 9.66 -24.89
CA PHE A 123 -15.27 10.72 -25.11
C PHE A 123 -16.16 10.44 -26.31
N ASP A 124 -17.46 10.47 -26.08
CA ASP A 124 -18.47 10.34 -27.13
C ASP A 124 -19.20 11.66 -27.41
N TYR A 125 -18.81 12.31 -28.50
CA TYR A 125 -19.35 13.59 -28.92
C TYR A 125 -20.85 13.51 -29.31
N SER A 126 -21.35 12.31 -29.70
CA SER A 126 -22.74 12.12 -30.15
C SER A 126 -23.76 12.33 -29.02
N ARG A 127 -23.34 12.19 -27.78
CA ARG A 127 -24.21 12.37 -26.59
C ARG A 127 -24.58 13.83 -26.33
N GLY A 128 -23.89 14.79 -26.93
CA GLY A 128 -24.19 16.23 -26.83
C GLY A 128 -23.80 16.88 -25.52
N PHE A 129 -23.11 16.20 -24.60
CA PHE A 129 -22.55 16.79 -23.38
C PHE A 129 -21.22 17.51 -23.66
N LYS A 130 -20.87 18.50 -22.80
CA LYS A 130 -19.55 19.12 -22.85
C LYS A 130 -18.47 18.13 -22.42
N PHE A 131 -17.30 18.20 -23.06
CA PHE A 131 -16.15 17.37 -22.67
C PHE A 131 -15.77 17.55 -21.20
N SER A 132 -15.79 18.79 -20.69
CA SER A 132 -15.48 19.11 -19.30
C SER A 132 -16.34 18.34 -18.29
N THR A 133 -17.63 18.16 -18.56
CA THR A 133 -18.55 17.40 -17.68
C THR A 133 -18.12 15.93 -17.57
N TYR A 134 -17.74 15.34 -18.69
CA TYR A 134 -17.28 13.94 -18.72
C TYR A 134 -15.87 13.78 -18.14
N ALA A 135 -14.95 14.70 -18.48
CA ALA A 135 -13.57 14.66 -18.04
C ALA A 135 -13.44 14.88 -16.52
N THR A 136 -14.26 15.74 -15.91
CA THR A 136 -14.25 15.99 -14.46
C THR A 136 -14.37 14.69 -13.66
N TRP A 137 -15.22 13.78 -14.10
CA TRP A 137 -15.40 12.51 -13.44
C TRP A 137 -14.12 11.65 -13.48
N TRP A 138 -13.49 11.52 -14.65
CA TRP A 138 -12.24 10.74 -14.80
C TRP A 138 -11.08 11.36 -14.03
N ILE A 139 -10.96 12.70 -14.07
CA ILE A 139 -9.91 13.41 -13.35
C ILE A 139 -10.05 13.19 -11.84
N LYS A 140 -11.27 13.36 -11.29
CA LYS A 140 -11.53 13.11 -9.87
C LYS A 140 -11.19 11.66 -9.49
N GLN A 141 -11.63 10.70 -10.28
CA GLN A 141 -11.39 9.28 -10.02
C GLN A 141 -9.89 8.95 -9.93
N THR A 142 -9.09 9.43 -10.90
CA THR A 142 -7.65 9.16 -10.88
C THR A 142 -6.95 9.83 -9.72
N ILE A 143 -7.29 11.08 -9.41
CA ILE A 143 -6.74 11.82 -8.26
C ILE A 143 -7.06 11.09 -6.95
N ILE A 144 -8.31 10.70 -6.73
CA ILE A 144 -8.74 10.02 -5.51
C ILE A 144 -8.05 8.66 -5.37
N ARG A 145 -7.92 7.92 -6.48
CA ARG A 145 -7.22 6.64 -6.50
C ARG A 145 -5.73 6.81 -6.21
N ALA A 146 -5.09 7.85 -6.74
CA ALA A 146 -3.71 8.20 -6.45
C ALA A 146 -3.52 8.52 -4.95
N ILE A 147 -4.41 9.33 -4.37
CA ILE A 147 -4.40 9.65 -2.93
C ILE A 147 -4.54 8.37 -2.10
N ALA A 148 -5.48 7.49 -2.42
CA ALA A 148 -5.65 6.23 -1.68
C ALA A 148 -4.41 5.32 -1.76
N ASN A 149 -3.66 5.37 -2.87
CA ASN A 149 -2.50 4.52 -3.11
C ASN A 149 -1.19 5.09 -2.56
N HIS A 150 -0.98 6.41 -2.60
CA HIS A 150 0.33 7.05 -2.43
C HIS A 150 0.40 8.09 -1.31
N SER A 151 -0.73 8.44 -0.66
CA SER A 151 -0.75 9.49 0.36
C SER A 151 -0.11 9.09 1.69
N ARG A 152 0.24 7.84 1.90
CA ARG A 152 0.74 7.31 3.17
C ARG A 152 2.05 6.56 3.00
N ALA A 153 2.97 6.70 3.95
CA ALA A 153 4.21 5.92 3.98
C ALA A 153 3.93 4.40 4.02
N ILE A 154 2.95 3.98 4.83
CA ILE A 154 2.47 2.60 4.87
C ILE A 154 1.17 2.54 4.08
N ARG A 155 1.20 1.88 2.90
CA ARG A 155 0.05 1.75 2.01
C ARG A 155 -1.11 0.99 2.67
N ILE A 156 -2.31 1.53 2.51
CA ILE A 156 -3.56 0.90 2.97
C ILE A 156 -4.40 0.51 1.74
N PRO A 157 -5.12 -0.63 1.77
CA PRO A 157 -6.07 -1.00 0.72
C PRO A 157 -7.17 0.05 0.52
N VAL A 158 -7.62 0.23 -0.73
CA VAL A 158 -8.62 1.27 -1.09
C VAL A 158 -9.89 1.15 -0.27
N HIS A 159 -10.42 -0.08 -0.08
CA HIS A 159 -11.62 -0.30 0.73
C HIS A 159 -11.48 0.15 2.20
N MET A 160 -10.26 0.10 2.76
CA MET A 160 -10.01 0.61 4.11
C MET A 160 -9.94 2.14 4.12
N SER A 161 -9.36 2.76 3.08
CA SER A 161 -9.37 4.21 2.90
C SER A 161 -10.80 4.75 2.80
N ASP A 162 -11.71 4.04 2.13
CA ASP A 162 -13.12 4.41 2.06
C ASP A 162 -13.83 4.29 3.40
N LYS A 163 -13.54 3.24 4.18
CA LYS A 163 -14.07 3.10 5.55
C LYS A 163 -13.60 4.24 6.45
N ILE A 164 -12.31 4.63 6.37
CA ILE A 164 -11.76 5.76 7.11
C ILE A 164 -12.46 7.06 6.72
N ARG A 165 -12.70 7.28 5.42
CA ARG A 165 -13.42 8.46 4.92
C ARG A 165 -14.84 8.51 5.44
N ASN A 166 -15.56 7.39 5.38
CA ASN A 166 -16.94 7.30 5.89
C ASN A 166 -16.99 7.52 7.40
N LEU A 167 -16.02 6.99 8.15
CA LEU A 167 -15.90 7.24 9.58
C LEU A 167 -15.67 8.73 9.88
N LYS A 168 -14.77 9.40 9.17
CA LYS A 168 -14.53 10.85 9.33
C LYS A 168 -15.78 11.67 9.05
N LYS A 169 -16.52 11.35 7.98
CA LYS A 169 -17.81 12.00 7.69
C LYS A 169 -18.83 11.78 8.80
N ALA A 170 -18.89 10.56 9.36
CA ALA A 170 -19.79 10.25 10.46
C ALA A 170 -19.42 11.03 11.73
N ILE A 171 -18.13 11.10 12.08
CA ILE A 171 -17.64 11.89 13.22
C ILE A 171 -18.06 13.36 13.06
N LEU A 172 -17.78 13.98 11.90
CA LEU A 172 -18.14 15.37 11.64
C LEU A 172 -19.66 15.62 11.76
N ARG A 173 -20.49 14.77 11.19
CA ARG A 173 -21.95 14.91 11.26
C ARG A 173 -22.47 14.77 12.68
N LEU A 174 -22.00 13.74 13.40
CA LEU A 174 -22.42 13.49 14.77
C LEU A 174 -21.92 14.56 15.74
N SER A 175 -20.69 15.06 15.56
CA SER A 175 -20.16 16.15 16.41
C SER A 175 -20.98 17.43 16.27
N VAL A 176 -21.44 17.78 15.05
CA VAL A 176 -22.34 18.91 14.83
C VAL A 176 -23.70 18.67 15.48
N THR A 177 -24.24 17.44 15.43
CA THR A 177 -25.57 17.13 15.97
C THR A 177 -25.56 17.00 17.49
N LEU A 178 -24.51 16.41 18.07
CA LEU A 178 -24.38 16.15 19.51
C LEU A 178 -23.72 17.28 20.29
N GLY A 179 -23.02 18.19 19.60
CA GLY A 179 -22.23 19.27 20.25
C GLY A 179 -20.98 18.77 21.01
N LYS A 180 -20.64 17.47 20.86
CA LYS A 180 -19.47 16.80 21.47
C LYS A 180 -18.87 15.78 20.51
N GLU A 181 -17.64 15.32 20.78
CA GLU A 181 -17.08 14.18 20.03
C GLU A 181 -17.92 12.90 20.29
N PRO A 182 -18.32 12.19 19.20
CA PRO A 182 -19.09 10.96 19.31
C PRO A 182 -18.26 9.81 19.88
N ASP A 183 -18.87 9.00 20.76
CA ASP A 183 -18.26 7.79 21.30
C ASP A 183 -18.29 6.63 20.28
N ASP A 184 -17.47 5.58 20.52
CA ASP A 184 -17.37 4.43 19.63
C ASP A 184 -18.72 3.70 19.49
N SER A 185 -19.54 3.66 20.53
CA SER A 185 -20.88 3.09 20.51
C SER A 185 -21.86 3.90 19.64
N GLU A 186 -21.79 5.24 19.70
CA GLU A 186 -22.62 6.14 18.90
C GLU A 186 -22.25 6.04 17.42
N LEU A 187 -20.95 5.94 17.12
CA LEU A 187 -20.44 5.72 15.76
C LEU A 187 -20.82 4.34 15.22
N ALA A 188 -20.76 3.29 16.04
CA ALA A 188 -21.15 1.94 15.67
C ALA A 188 -22.63 1.86 15.29
N ASN A 189 -23.49 2.50 16.09
CA ASN A 189 -24.93 2.59 15.82
C ASN A 189 -25.23 3.38 14.53
N TYR A 190 -24.55 4.52 14.32
CA TYR A 190 -24.72 5.35 13.13
C TYR A 190 -24.30 4.64 11.84
N LEU A 191 -23.15 3.95 11.87
CA LEU A 191 -22.58 3.24 10.71
C LEU A 191 -23.10 1.80 10.59
N LYS A 192 -23.96 1.34 11.52
CA LYS A 192 -24.49 -0.03 11.60
C LYS A 192 -23.37 -1.09 11.55
N THR A 193 -22.33 -0.85 12.33
CA THR A 193 -21.13 -1.71 12.41
C THR A 193 -20.77 -2.03 13.84
N ASP A 194 -19.93 -3.06 14.06
CA ASP A 194 -19.42 -3.43 15.38
C ASP A 194 -18.42 -2.42 15.91
N GLU A 195 -18.43 -2.15 17.24
CA GLU A 195 -17.43 -1.30 17.90
C GLU A 195 -15.99 -1.79 17.67
N LYS A 196 -15.76 -3.10 17.65
CA LYS A 196 -14.44 -3.68 17.35
C LYS A 196 -13.91 -3.23 15.98
N LYS A 197 -14.78 -3.16 14.97
CA LYS A 197 -14.43 -2.67 13.63
C LYS A 197 -14.14 -1.17 13.63
N ILE A 198 -14.88 -0.38 14.43
CA ILE A 198 -14.62 1.06 14.59
C ILE A 198 -13.21 1.28 15.18
N LYS A 199 -12.86 0.56 16.25
CA LYS A 199 -11.51 0.63 16.84
C LYS A 199 -10.40 0.26 15.87
N GLN A 200 -10.62 -0.78 15.04
CA GLN A 200 -9.67 -1.15 13.97
C GLN A 200 -9.52 -0.04 12.92
N ILE A 201 -10.63 0.60 12.51
CA ILE A 201 -10.59 1.70 11.53
C ILE A 201 -9.91 2.93 12.15
N LYS A 202 -10.17 3.25 13.44
CA LYS A 202 -9.49 4.33 14.17
C LYS A 202 -7.98 4.08 14.27
N ALA A 203 -7.55 2.86 14.57
CA ALA A 203 -6.13 2.49 14.59
C ALA A 203 -5.48 2.67 13.20
N ALA A 204 -6.17 2.28 12.12
CA ALA A 204 -5.71 2.50 10.75
C ALA A 204 -5.77 3.98 10.30
N MET A 205 -6.41 4.85 11.07
CA MET A 205 -6.53 6.27 10.75
C MET A 205 -5.24 7.06 11.05
N ILE A 206 -4.34 6.54 11.88
CA ILE A 206 -3.03 7.11 12.15
C ILE A 206 -2.27 7.24 10.83
N LYS A 207 -1.95 8.49 10.45
CA LYS A 207 -1.47 8.82 9.11
C LYS A 207 0.03 8.68 8.94
N GLU A 208 0.80 9.12 9.91
CA GLU A 208 2.23 9.31 9.76
C GLU A 208 3.00 8.52 10.80
N PRO A 209 3.99 7.73 10.38
CA PRO A 209 4.94 7.14 11.30
C PRO A 209 5.79 8.25 11.93
N VAL A 210 6.14 8.07 13.18
CA VAL A 210 7.06 8.97 13.89
C VAL A 210 8.48 8.69 13.41
N SER A 211 9.27 9.74 13.16
CA SER A 211 10.68 9.58 12.77
C SER A 211 11.49 9.00 13.93
N LEU A 212 12.33 8.02 13.64
CA LEU A 212 13.26 7.44 14.63
C LEU A 212 14.28 8.46 15.14
N HIS A 213 14.64 9.45 14.31
CA HIS A 213 15.55 10.53 14.69
C HIS A 213 14.91 11.64 15.50
N THR A 214 13.63 11.48 15.92
CA THR A 214 12.99 12.47 16.79
C THR A 214 13.72 12.51 18.14
N PRO A 215 14.26 13.69 18.58
CA PRO A 215 14.91 13.80 19.87
C PRO A 215 13.92 13.61 21.01
N VAL A 216 14.26 12.76 21.96
CA VAL A 216 13.46 12.50 23.18
C VAL A 216 14.05 13.24 24.38
N ALA A 217 15.38 13.32 24.46
CA ALA A 217 16.11 14.04 25.50
C ALA A 217 17.37 14.69 24.87
N GLN A 218 18.17 15.42 25.71
CA GLN A 218 19.46 15.94 25.26
C GLN A 218 20.33 14.77 24.77
N ASP A 219 20.68 14.80 23.48
CA ASP A 219 21.54 13.82 22.79
C ASP A 219 20.98 12.41 22.60
N LEU A 220 19.66 12.15 22.84
CA LEU A 220 19.03 10.86 22.65
C LEU A 220 17.85 10.94 21.67
N CYS A 221 17.84 10.03 20.71
CA CYS A 221 16.76 9.85 19.72
C CYS A 221 15.89 8.63 20.05
N ILE A 222 14.71 8.51 19.42
CA ILE A 222 13.83 7.34 19.61
C ILE A 222 14.56 6.03 19.24
N GLU A 223 15.43 6.05 18.22
CA GLU A 223 16.19 4.88 17.78
C GLU A 223 17.09 4.28 18.86
N ASP A 224 17.61 5.11 19.76
CA ASP A 224 18.49 4.67 20.87
C ASP A 224 17.75 3.81 21.92
N TYR A 225 16.42 3.91 21.95
CA TYR A 225 15.57 3.13 22.85
C TYR A 225 15.05 1.82 22.22
N ILE A 226 15.23 1.63 20.93
CA ILE A 226 14.72 0.45 20.23
C ILE A 226 15.75 -0.66 20.32
N LYS A 227 15.37 -1.76 20.99
CA LYS A 227 16.22 -2.95 21.10
C LYS A 227 16.31 -3.64 19.74
N ASP A 228 17.51 -4.06 19.36
CA ASP A 228 17.73 -4.97 18.24
C ASP A 228 17.38 -6.42 18.68
N ASP A 229 16.29 -6.96 18.11
CA ASP A 229 15.84 -8.32 18.42
C ASP A 229 16.62 -9.40 17.66
N ASP A 230 17.25 -9.01 16.52
CA ASP A 230 18.00 -9.95 15.67
C ASP A 230 19.46 -10.13 16.16
N ASP A 231 19.99 -9.17 16.88
CA ASP A 231 21.37 -9.28 17.41
C ASP A 231 21.35 -10.02 18.73
N LYS A 232 21.63 -11.32 18.66
CA LYS A 232 21.77 -12.15 19.85
C LYS A 232 22.91 -11.61 20.70
N ALA A 233 22.63 -11.40 21.99
CA ALA A 233 23.62 -11.01 22.96
C ALA A 233 24.87 -11.92 22.86
N PRO A 234 26.09 -11.39 23.10
CA PRO A 234 27.33 -12.18 23.02
C PRO A 234 27.24 -13.49 23.79
N ASP A 235 26.57 -13.48 24.95
CA ASP A 235 26.36 -14.67 25.78
C ASP A 235 25.54 -15.73 25.06
N LEU A 236 24.44 -15.35 24.38
CA LEU A 236 23.62 -16.27 23.60
C LEU A 236 24.36 -16.85 22.38
N LYS A 237 25.26 -16.06 21.77
CA LYS A 237 26.11 -16.53 20.68
C LYS A 237 27.10 -17.60 21.20
N ALA A 238 27.75 -17.31 22.35
CA ALA A 238 28.65 -18.26 22.99
C ALA A 238 27.93 -19.57 23.43
N GLU A 239 26.74 -19.44 24.02
CA GLU A 239 25.91 -20.61 24.37
C GLU A 239 25.54 -21.46 23.14
N CYS A 240 25.16 -20.80 22.04
CA CYS A 240 24.86 -21.49 20.78
C CYS A 240 26.08 -22.23 20.20
N GLU A 241 27.28 -21.66 20.33
CA GLU A 241 28.52 -22.30 19.89
C GLU A 241 28.87 -23.51 20.77
N LEU A 242 28.80 -23.37 22.09
CA LEU A 242 28.98 -24.47 23.03
C LEU A 242 27.97 -25.59 22.79
N LEU A 243 26.72 -25.27 22.55
CA LEU A 243 25.72 -26.28 22.21
C LEU A 243 26.06 -27.02 20.92
N LYS A 244 26.55 -26.31 19.90
CA LYS A 244 27.01 -26.96 18.64
C LYS A 244 28.20 -27.88 18.88
N GLU A 245 29.14 -27.47 19.69
CA GLU A 245 30.30 -28.32 20.06
C GLU A 245 29.85 -29.57 20.83
N ASN A 246 28.98 -29.42 21.82
CA ASN A 246 28.43 -30.53 22.59
C ASN A 246 27.68 -31.53 21.70
N ILE A 247 26.82 -31.03 20.79
CA ILE A 247 26.12 -31.86 19.82
C ILE A 247 27.13 -32.58 18.91
N ASN A 248 28.16 -31.90 18.42
CA ASN A 248 29.18 -32.51 17.56
C ASN A 248 29.95 -33.62 18.28
N ASN A 249 30.33 -33.42 19.55
CA ASN A 249 31.01 -34.40 20.38
C ASN A 249 30.13 -35.62 20.60
N MET A 250 28.84 -35.46 20.85
CA MET A 250 27.90 -36.56 20.94
C MET A 250 27.76 -37.35 19.63
N LEU A 251 27.74 -36.67 18.51
CA LEU A 251 27.65 -37.29 17.18
C LEU A 251 28.89 -38.10 16.82
N ASN A 252 30.04 -37.89 17.45
CA ASN A 252 31.26 -38.67 17.26
C ASN A 252 31.15 -40.13 17.78
N ILE A 253 30.17 -40.42 18.63
CA ILE A 253 29.88 -41.79 19.13
C ILE A 253 29.22 -42.65 18.04
N LEU A 254 28.62 -42.00 17.04
CA LEU A 254 27.90 -42.67 15.96
C LEU A 254 28.86 -43.12 14.85
N THR A 255 28.49 -44.19 14.14
CA THR A 255 29.19 -44.56 12.90
C THR A 255 28.96 -43.49 11.83
N GLU A 256 29.85 -43.37 10.85
CA GLU A 256 29.73 -42.37 9.79
C GLU A 256 28.37 -42.39 9.08
N ARG A 257 27.80 -43.57 8.87
CA ARG A 257 26.48 -43.73 8.24
C ARG A 257 25.35 -43.21 9.11
N GLU A 258 25.36 -43.56 10.40
CA GLU A 258 24.36 -43.09 11.38
C GLU A 258 24.47 -41.57 11.54
N ARG A 259 25.70 -41.05 11.66
CA ARG A 259 25.96 -39.61 11.73
C ARG A 259 25.43 -38.86 10.49
N PHE A 260 25.69 -39.38 9.29
CA PHE A 260 25.19 -38.80 8.05
C PHE A 260 23.67 -38.71 8.01
N ILE A 261 22.97 -39.79 8.44
CA ILE A 261 21.50 -39.81 8.48
C ILE A 261 20.98 -38.81 9.48
N ILE A 262 21.48 -38.74 10.69
CA ILE A 262 21.03 -37.78 11.72
C ILE A 262 21.28 -36.35 11.29
N LEU A 263 22.46 -36.00 10.76
CA LEU A 263 22.81 -34.68 10.31
C LEU A 263 21.85 -34.13 9.21
N ASN A 264 21.52 -35.00 8.24
CA ASN A 264 20.64 -34.59 7.15
C ASN A 264 19.16 -34.72 7.50
N ARG A 265 18.79 -35.62 8.43
CA ARG A 265 17.41 -35.73 8.87
C ARG A 265 16.93 -34.54 9.65
N PHE A 266 17.77 -34.03 10.55
CA PHE A 266 17.45 -32.92 11.43
C PHE A 266 18.04 -31.58 10.96
N GLY A 267 18.66 -31.52 9.78
CA GLY A 267 19.22 -30.27 9.24
C GLY A 267 20.32 -29.66 10.10
N LEU A 268 21.09 -30.45 10.83
CA LEU A 268 22.11 -29.93 11.74
C LEU A 268 23.29 -29.31 10.99
N PHE A 269 23.91 -28.29 11.60
CA PHE A 269 25.09 -27.56 11.07
C PHE A 269 24.85 -26.93 9.70
N GLY A 270 23.67 -26.30 9.52
CA GLY A 270 23.34 -25.56 8.29
C GLY A 270 22.95 -26.43 7.09
N ARG A 271 22.72 -27.72 7.31
CA ARG A 271 22.17 -28.62 6.28
C ARG A 271 20.65 -28.45 6.18
N SER A 272 20.08 -28.74 5.00
CA SER A 272 18.63 -28.80 4.83
C SER A 272 18.07 -30.11 5.40
N GLU A 273 16.91 -30.03 6.04
CA GLU A 273 16.17 -31.21 6.48
C GLU A 273 15.75 -32.07 5.30
N ARG A 274 15.99 -33.39 5.39
CA ARG A 274 15.63 -34.38 4.36
C ARG A 274 14.64 -35.41 4.88
N THR A 275 13.79 -35.87 3.97
CA THR A 275 12.85 -36.96 4.30
C THR A 275 13.56 -38.32 4.36
N LEU A 276 12.97 -39.28 5.08
CA LEU A 276 13.52 -40.65 5.14
C LEU A 276 13.58 -41.28 3.75
N GLU A 277 12.69 -40.91 2.86
CA GLU A 277 12.65 -41.40 1.49
C GLU A 277 13.82 -40.86 0.65
N ASP A 278 14.12 -39.56 0.77
CA ASP A 278 15.24 -38.94 0.06
C ASP A 278 16.59 -39.45 0.54
N LEU A 279 16.72 -39.67 1.86
CA LEU A 279 17.89 -40.31 2.44
C LEU A 279 18.03 -41.79 1.97
N GLY A 280 16.89 -42.48 1.83
CA GLY A 280 16.86 -43.82 1.26
C GLY A 280 17.36 -43.84 -0.19
N LYS A 281 16.89 -42.95 -1.03
CA LYS A 281 17.37 -42.77 -2.43
C LYS A 281 18.85 -42.45 -2.50
N THR A 282 19.36 -41.60 -1.59
CA THR A 282 20.76 -41.20 -1.57
C THR A 282 21.69 -42.33 -1.13
N LEU A 283 21.29 -43.14 -0.18
CA LEU A 283 22.09 -44.22 0.41
C LEU A 283 21.82 -45.61 -0.18
N GLY A 284 20.82 -45.72 -1.08
CA GLY A 284 20.43 -47.00 -1.69
C GLY A 284 19.70 -47.94 -0.73
N PHE A 285 19.01 -47.43 0.28
CA PHE A 285 18.26 -48.21 1.26
C PHE A 285 16.76 -47.93 1.22
N SER A 286 15.96 -48.89 1.69
CA SER A 286 14.52 -48.68 1.84
C SER A 286 14.25 -47.66 2.97
N LYS A 287 13.12 -46.92 2.85
CA LYS A 287 12.63 -45.98 3.86
C LYS A 287 12.62 -46.60 5.27
N GLU A 288 12.16 -47.85 5.39
CA GLU A 288 12.07 -48.52 6.66
C GLU A 288 13.47 -48.84 7.25
N ARG A 289 14.44 -49.16 6.38
CA ARG A 289 15.82 -49.39 6.84
C ARG A 289 16.46 -48.10 7.37
N ILE A 290 16.23 -46.98 6.72
CA ILE A 290 16.70 -45.70 7.23
C ILE A 290 16.05 -45.36 8.58
N ARG A 291 14.73 -45.62 8.73
CA ARG A 291 14.03 -45.45 10.02
C ARG A 291 14.60 -46.29 11.14
N GLN A 292 14.99 -47.54 10.83
CA GLN A 292 15.64 -48.44 11.81
C GLN A 292 17.00 -47.86 12.25
N ILE A 293 17.83 -47.44 11.29
CA ILE A 293 19.16 -46.87 11.57
C ILE A 293 19.02 -45.58 12.39
N GLU A 294 18.06 -44.70 12.04
CA GLU A 294 17.75 -43.49 12.83
C GLU A 294 17.39 -43.86 14.29
N GLY A 295 16.49 -44.84 14.47
CA GLY A 295 16.09 -45.29 15.81
C GLY A 295 17.23 -45.92 16.62
N GLU A 296 18.15 -46.64 15.97
CA GLU A 296 19.36 -47.19 16.61
C GLU A 296 20.33 -46.06 16.98
N ALA A 297 20.56 -45.11 16.10
CA ALA A 297 21.40 -43.92 16.35
C ALA A 297 20.88 -43.10 17.55
N ILE A 298 19.58 -42.79 17.59
CA ILE A 298 18.98 -42.08 18.71
C ILE A 298 19.10 -42.86 20.03
N ARG A 299 18.93 -44.20 20.01
CA ARG A 299 19.14 -45.02 21.21
C ARG A 299 20.58 -45.00 21.70
N LYS A 300 21.57 -45.06 20.79
CA LYS A 300 22.99 -44.91 21.13
C LYS A 300 23.29 -43.57 21.75
N LEU A 301 22.79 -42.50 21.19
CA LEU A 301 22.95 -41.14 21.73
C LEU A 301 22.33 -40.99 23.13
N ARG A 302 21.15 -41.58 23.38
CA ARG A 302 20.50 -41.56 24.70
C ARG A 302 21.27 -42.37 25.76
N LYS A 303 21.92 -43.47 25.34
CA LYS A 303 22.64 -44.35 26.27
C LYS A 303 24.03 -43.81 26.62
N ASN A 304 24.73 -43.24 25.65
CA ASN A 304 26.15 -42.91 25.77
C ASN A 304 26.40 -41.39 25.72
N GLY A 305 25.36 -40.57 25.42
CA GLY A 305 25.48 -39.15 25.36
C GLY A 305 25.26 -38.50 26.74
N ASN A 306 25.93 -37.35 26.97
CA ASN A 306 25.79 -36.58 28.20
C ASN A 306 24.45 -35.78 28.12
N THR A 307 23.32 -36.48 28.26
CA THR A 307 21.97 -35.93 28.10
C THR A 307 21.61 -34.91 29.17
N GLU A 308 22.31 -34.91 30.32
CA GLU A 308 22.06 -33.93 31.38
C GLU A 308 22.54 -32.54 30.99
N GLU A 309 23.67 -32.40 30.31
CA GLU A 309 24.15 -31.12 29.79
C GLU A 309 23.20 -30.54 28.74
N LEU A 310 22.57 -31.37 27.90
CA LEU A 310 21.60 -30.86 26.93
C LEU A 310 20.28 -30.41 27.57
N LYS A 311 19.90 -30.94 28.73
CA LYS A 311 18.70 -30.50 29.44
C LYS A 311 18.81 -29.05 29.90
N TYR A 312 20.03 -28.59 30.19
CA TYR A 312 20.27 -27.18 30.57
C TYR A 312 19.84 -26.19 29.48
N TYR A 313 19.99 -26.59 28.22
CA TYR A 313 19.59 -25.73 27.07
C TYR A 313 18.08 -25.79 26.74
N LEU A 314 17.30 -26.62 27.44
CA LEU A 314 15.84 -26.75 27.25
C LEU A 314 15.04 -26.03 28.33
N SER A 315 15.70 -25.55 29.39
CA SER A 315 15.09 -24.76 30.47
C SER A 315 15.15 -23.28 30.15
#